data_a03b89122134295fd565835e6f06f3a2
#
_entry.id   a03b89122134295fd565835e6f06f3a2
#
_cell.length_a   1.000
_cell.length_b   1.000
_cell.length_c   1.000
_cell.angle_alpha   90.00
_cell.angle_beta   90.00
_cell.angle_gamma   90.00
#
_symmetry.space_group_name_H-M   'P 1'
#
loop_
_entity.id
_entity.type
_entity.pdbx_description
1 polymer ?
#
loop_
_entity_poly.entity_id
_entity_poly.type
_entity_poly.pdbx_seq_one_letter_code
_entity_poly.pdbx_strand_id
1 'polypeptide(L)'
;GWLSPYLIGRGLSLEQSAGLFTMYGVTIAISAWFSGVLAEAYGVKRTMFAGLVLYLLGTCGFVGLSLPGLHYPLMLATYALRGFGYPLFAYSFLVWIAYAAPKNGLGKAVGWFWFVFTGGLNVLGAYYSSWAIERIGNINTLWTSVFWALLGAFFALVMNKSQKRLAVAGGTREKMRELLKGITIMKQEPKVLLGGIVRVINTTAQFAFPVFLPMYMADYGFTTTEWLRIWGTIFTANIVFNLIFGFVGDKVGWRNTIIWFGGVGCGITTLLLSLIHISEPTRPY
;
A
#
# COMPACT_ATOMS: atom_id res chain seq x y z
N GLY A 1 -4.50 -8.96 -3.43
CA GLY A 1 -5.38 -9.20 -4.55
C GLY A 1 -6.26 -10.45 -4.47
N TRP A 2 -6.06 -11.39 -3.56
CA TRP A 2 -6.86 -12.63 -3.46
C TRP A 2 -7.94 -12.60 -2.36
N LEU A 3 -7.84 -11.67 -1.41
CA LEU A 3 -8.75 -11.63 -0.26
C LEU A 3 -10.19 -11.31 -0.67
N SER A 4 -10.40 -10.40 -1.63
CA SER A 4 -11.76 -10.05 -2.09
C SER A 4 -12.52 -11.25 -2.66
N PRO A 5 -12.01 -11.99 -3.68
CA PRO A 5 -12.70 -13.19 -4.16
C PRO A 5 -12.88 -14.26 -3.07
N TYR A 6 -11.93 -14.41 -2.15
CA TYR A 6 -12.08 -15.33 -1.03
C TYR A 6 -13.25 -14.96 -0.11
N LEU A 7 -13.38 -13.67 0.24
CA LEU A 7 -14.48 -13.19 1.08
C LEU A 7 -15.85 -13.36 0.40
N ILE A 8 -15.93 -13.07 -0.89
CA ILE A 8 -17.16 -13.27 -1.67
C ILE A 8 -17.53 -14.75 -1.75
N GLY A 9 -16.54 -15.62 -1.99
CA GLY A 9 -16.74 -17.08 -1.95
C GLY A 9 -17.18 -17.61 -0.59
N ARG A 10 -16.94 -16.86 0.50
CA ARG A 10 -17.42 -17.16 1.85
C ARG A 10 -18.82 -16.61 2.15
N GLY A 11 -19.40 -15.80 1.26
CA GLY A 11 -20.76 -15.27 1.38
C GLY A 11 -20.90 -13.76 1.58
N LEU A 12 -19.82 -12.98 1.50
CA LEU A 12 -19.93 -11.51 1.45
C LEU A 12 -20.39 -11.06 0.07
N SER A 13 -21.20 -9.98 0.03
CA SER A 13 -21.49 -9.32 -1.23
C SER A 13 -20.27 -8.57 -1.78
N LEU A 14 -20.29 -8.27 -3.09
CA LEU A 14 -19.26 -7.43 -3.72
C LEU A 14 -19.16 -6.07 -3.02
N GLU A 15 -20.30 -5.47 -2.69
CA GLU A 15 -20.36 -4.17 -2.00
C GLU A 15 -19.74 -4.23 -0.60
N GLN A 16 -20.01 -5.30 0.16
CA GLN A 16 -19.42 -5.52 1.46
C GLN A 16 -17.89 -5.70 1.37
N SER A 17 -17.43 -6.47 0.39
CA SER A 17 -15.99 -6.61 0.14
C SER A 17 -15.36 -5.27 -0.24
N ALA A 18 -15.96 -4.52 -1.17
CA ALA A 18 -15.47 -3.20 -1.55
C ALA A 18 -15.49 -2.22 -0.37
N GLY A 19 -16.53 -2.24 0.46
CA GLY A 19 -16.64 -1.44 1.67
C GLY A 19 -15.51 -1.71 2.68
N LEU A 20 -15.14 -2.98 2.85
CA LEU A 20 -14.01 -3.37 3.70
C LEU A 20 -12.68 -2.76 3.21
N PHE A 21 -12.39 -2.85 1.91
CA PHE A 21 -11.18 -2.27 1.33
C PHE A 21 -11.21 -0.74 1.33
N THR A 22 -12.37 -0.13 1.14
CA THR A 22 -12.56 1.32 1.25
C THR A 22 -12.25 1.81 2.67
N MET A 23 -12.80 1.15 3.69
CA MET A 23 -12.52 1.46 5.10
C MET A 23 -11.02 1.34 5.39
N TYR A 24 -10.37 0.29 4.90
CA TYR A 24 -8.92 0.10 5.02
C TYR A 24 -8.15 1.25 4.37
N GLY A 25 -8.53 1.66 3.16
CA GLY A 25 -7.92 2.77 2.44
C GLY A 25 -8.07 4.11 3.17
N VAL A 26 -9.25 4.40 3.69
CA VAL A 26 -9.52 5.62 4.49
C VAL A 26 -8.64 5.65 5.74
N THR A 27 -8.56 4.55 6.47
CA THR A 27 -7.73 4.47 7.69
C THR A 27 -6.24 4.56 7.39
N ILE A 28 -5.77 4.00 6.27
CA ILE A 28 -4.41 4.21 5.77
C ILE A 28 -4.15 5.68 5.50
N ALA A 29 -5.05 6.38 4.80
CA ALA A 29 -4.87 7.78 4.45
C ALA A 29 -4.77 8.68 5.69
N ILE A 30 -5.66 8.47 6.65
CA ILE A 30 -5.65 9.19 7.94
C ILE A 30 -4.36 8.90 8.71
N SER A 31 -4.01 7.62 8.85
CA SER A 31 -2.81 7.21 9.59
C SER A 31 -1.52 7.68 8.93
N ALA A 32 -1.44 7.63 7.60
CA ALA A 32 -0.29 8.09 6.84
C ALA A 32 0.01 9.57 7.09
N TRP A 33 -1.04 10.38 7.17
CA TRP A 33 -0.89 11.79 7.51
C TRP A 33 -0.27 12.01 8.91
N PHE A 34 -0.78 11.29 9.90
CA PHE A 34 -0.30 11.43 11.27
C PHE A 34 1.06 10.78 11.52
N SER A 35 1.45 9.76 10.74
CA SER A 35 2.63 8.94 10.98
C SER A 35 3.93 9.74 11.06
N GLY A 36 4.14 10.69 10.15
CA GLY A 36 5.33 11.55 10.14
C GLY A 36 5.44 12.40 11.40
N VAL A 37 4.37 13.11 11.74
CA VAL A 37 4.34 13.99 12.91
C VAL A 37 4.42 13.23 14.22
N LEU A 38 3.77 12.07 14.31
CA LEU A 38 3.89 11.21 15.49
C LEU A 38 5.32 10.67 15.64
N ALA A 39 5.98 10.30 14.53
CA ALA A 39 7.37 9.86 14.55
C ALA A 39 8.32 10.96 15.02
N GLU A 40 8.10 12.19 14.59
CA GLU A 40 8.88 13.35 15.04
C GLU A 40 8.57 13.73 16.51
N ALA A 41 7.28 13.71 16.89
CA ALA A 41 6.84 14.13 18.21
C ALA A 41 7.17 13.13 19.33
N TYR A 42 6.98 11.85 19.09
CA TYR A 42 7.11 10.78 20.08
C TYR A 42 8.31 9.86 19.85
N GLY A 43 8.98 10.04 18.74
CA GLY A 43 10.12 9.23 18.29
C GLY A 43 9.69 8.06 17.41
N VAL A 44 10.52 7.81 16.39
CA VAL A 44 10.25 6.81 15.33
C VAL A 44 9.98 5.42 15.89
N LYS A 45 10.82 4.92 16.82
CA LYS A 45 10.65 3.57 17.38
C LYS A 45 9.32 3.38 18.11
N ARG A 46 8.91 4.36 18.91
CA ARG A 46 7.64 4.29 19.65
C ARG A 46 6.46 4.29 18.69
N THR A 47 6.50 5.13 17.66
CA THR A 47 5.45 5.20 16.64
C THR A 47 5.39 3.92 15.81
N MET A 48 6.54 3.36 15.43
CA MET A 48 6.60 2.06 14.75
C MET A 48 6.05 0.93 15.63
N PHE A 49 6.42 0.92 16.93
CA PHE A 49 5.92 -0.10 17.85
C PHE A 49 4.40 0.00 18.04
N ALA A 50 3.86 1.21 18.19
CA ALA A 50 2.41 1.43 18.24
C ALA A 50 1.73 0.96 16.93
N GLY A 51 2.31 1.27 15.78
CA GLY A 51 1.85 0.78 14.48
C GLY A 51 1.83 -0.75 14.37
N LEU A 52 2.91 -1.40 14.85
CA LEU A 52 2.98 -2.86 14.92
C LEU A 52 1.87 -3.45 15.78
N VAL A 53 1.67 -2.92 17.00
CA VAL A 53 0.63 -3.40 17.92
C VAL A 53 -0.75 -3.28 17.30
N LEU A 54 -1.07 -2.13 16.70
CA LEU A 54 -2.35 -1.92 16.01
C LEU A 54 -2.53 -2.88 14.82
N TYR A 55 -1.48 -3.09 14.04
CA TYR A 55 -1.50 -4.03 12.92
C TYR A 55 -1.72 -5.48 13.37
N LEU A 56 -1.05 -5.90 14.43
CA LEU A 56 -1.19 -7.25 15.01
C LEU A 56 -2.59 -7.45 15.60
N LEU A 57 -3.06 -6.53 16.41
CA LEU A 57 -4.41 -6.57 16.98
C LEU A 57 -5.48 -6.59 15.88
N GLY A 58 -5.33 -5.73 14.86
CA GLY A 58 -6.23 -5.71 13.72
C GLY A 58 -6.19 -7.01 12.92
N THR A 59 -5.02 -7.59 12.70
CA THR A 59 -4.87 -8.84 11.96
C THR A 59 -5.41 -10.04 12.75
N CYS A 60 -5.04 -10.17 14.03
CA CYS A 60 -5.54 -11.24 14.89
C CYS A 60 -7.06 -11.14 15.09
N GLY A 61 -7.58 -9.92 15.31
CA GLY A 61 -9.01 -9.68 15.40
C GLY A 61 -9.75 -10.00 14.10
N PHE A 62 -9.17 -9.60 12.96
CA PHE A 62 -9.77 -9.90 11.66
C PHE A 62 -9.81 -11.40 11.38
N VAL A 63 -8.69 -12.08 11.46
CA VAL A 63 -8.57 -13.51 11.08
C VAL A 63 -9.15 -14.43 12.15
N GLY A 64 -8.98 -14.10 13.44
CA GLY A 64 -9.38 -14.98 14.54
C GLY A 64 -10.80 -14.78 15.03
N LEU A 65 -11.34 -13.56 14.98
CA LEU A 65 -12.64 -13.25 15.57
C LEU A 65 -13.72 -12.93 14.53
N SER A 66 -13.42 -12.04 13.56
CA SER A 66 -14.45 -11.54 12.66
C SER A 66 -14.68 -12.40 11.43
N LEU A 67 -13.61 -12.95 10.86
CA LEU A 67 -13.66 -13.74 9.62
C LEU A 67 -14.36 -15.11 9.79
N PRO A 68 -14.18 -15.87 10.90
CA PRO A 68 -14.85 -17.15 11.07
C PRO A 68 -16.39 -17.05 11.05
N GLY A 69 -16.94 -16.04 11.73
CA GLY A 69 -18.39 -15.80 11.81
C GLY A 69 -18.94 -14.83 10.77
N LEU A 70 -18.11 -14.28 9.88
CA LEU A 70 -18.47 -13.26 8.89
C LEU A 70 -19.22 -12.05 9.50
N HIS A 71 -18.84 -11.64 10.70
CA HIS A 71 -19.43 -10.49 11.38
C HIS A 71 -18.94 -9.19 10.74
N TYR A 72 -19.67 -8.70 9.75
CA TYR A 72 -19.26 -7.57 8.91
C TYR A 72 -18.86 -6.30 9.69
N PRO A 73 -19.61 -5.81 10.69
CA PRO A 73 -19.17 -4.65 11.49
C PRO A 73 -17.85 -4.87 12.22
N LEU A 74 -17.63 -6.07 12.74
CA LEU A 74 -16.38 -6.42 13.40
C LEU A 74 -15.23 -6.57 12.39
N MET A 75 -15.53 -7.08 11.20
CA MET A 75 -14.56 -7.11 10.09
C MET A 75 -14.12 -5.70 9.70
N LEU A 76 -15.04 -4.75 9.58
CA LEU A 76 -14.73 -3.34 9.31
C LEU A 76 -13.83 -2.75 10.40
N ALA A 77 -14.18 -2.94 11.68
CA ALA A 77 -13.43 -2.40 12.80
C ALA A 77 -12.01 -2.98 12.88
N THR A 78 -11.86 -4.30 12.79
CA THR A 78 -10.55 -4.97 12.89
C THR A 78 -9.67 -4.69 11.68
N TYR A 79 -10.27 -4.61 10.48
CA TYR A 79 -9.53 -4.29 9.26
C TYR A 79 -9.14 -2.81 9.19
N ALA A 80 -9.98 -1.91 9.73
CA ALA A 80 -9.66 -0.50 9.94
C ALA A 80 -8.47 -0.34 10.90
N LEU A 81 -8.46 -1.07 12.02
CA LEU A 81 -7.37 -1.06 12.99
C LEU A 81 -6.04 -1.48 12.35
N ARG A 82 -6.08 -2.52 11.50
CA ARG A 82 -4.94 -2.94 10.69
C ARG A 82 -4.47 -1.83 9.73
N GLY A 83 -5.42 -1.10 9.13
CA GLY A 83 -5.15 0.04 8.24
C GLY A 83 -4.45 1.19 8.95
N PHE A 84 -4.79 1.46 10.22
CA PHE A 84 -4.08 2.44 11.04
C PHE A 84 -2.65 1.99 11.36
N GLY A 85 -2.44 0.72 11.66
CA GLY A 85 -1.14 0.19 12.07
C GLY A 85 -0.09 0.25 10.96
N TYR A 86 -0.48 -0.03 9.74
CA TYR A 86 0.43 -0.13 8.60
C TYR A 86 1.26 1.14 8.32
N PRO A 87 0.67 2.34 8.13
CA PRO A 87 1.44 3.55 7.88
C PRO A 87 2.26 4.02 9.07
N LEU A 88 1.75 3.84 10.29
CA LEU A 88 2.50 4.16 11.49
C LEU A 88 3.82 3.38 11.56
N PHE A 89 3.83 2.15 11.10
CA PHE A 89 5.06 1.37 11.02
C PHE A 89 5.91 1.78 9.81
N ALA A 90 5.37 1.69 8.60
CA ALA A 90 6.12 1.82 7.36
C ALA A 90 6.62 3.26 7.11
N TYR A 91 5.77 4.26 7.31
CA TYR A 91 6.16 5.65 7.04
C TYR A 91 6.98 6.27 8.16
N SER A 92 6.82 5.82 9.41
CA SER A 92 7.77 6.20 10.45
C SER A 92 9.17 5.67 10.18
N PHE A 93 9.29 4.48 9.60
CA PHE A 93 10.57 3.95 9.14
C PHE A 93 11.16 4.78 7.99
N LEU A 94 10.34 5.25 7.04
CA LEU A 94 10.76 6.17 5.99
C LEU A 94 11.27 7.50 6.57
N VAL A 95 10.60 8.05 7.58
CA VAL A 95 11.06 9.23 8.30
C VAL A 95 12.44 8.98 8.91
N TRP A 96 12.64 7.83 9.55
CA TRP A 96 13.95 7.46 10.09
C TRP A 96 15.03 7.41 9.00
N ILE A 97 14.75 6.80 7.84
CA ILE A 97 15.68 6.77 6.69
C ILE A 97 16.03 8.19 6.26
N ALA A 98 15.05 9.09 6.17
CA ALA A 98 15.25 10.46 5.74
C ALA A 98 16.22 11.22 6.66
N TYR A 99 16.20 10.93 7.97
CA TYR A 99 17.10 11.55 8.94
C TYR A 99 18.43 10.82 9.11
N ALA A 100 18.47 9.51 8.89
CA ALA A 100 19.69 8.71 9.02
C ALA A 100 20.59 8.78 7.78
N ALA A 101 20.01 9.03 6.61
CA ALA A 101 20.73 9.08 5.35
C ALA A 101 21.62 10.34 5.27
N PRO A 102 22.85 10.22 4.74
CA PRO A 102 23.69 11.38 4.47
C PRO A 102 23.01 12.30 3.45
N LYS A 103 23.21 13.63 3.57
CA LYS A 103 22.55 14.63 2.70
C LYS A 103 22.72 14.33 1.20
N ASN A 104 23.90 13.85 0.79
CA ASN A 104 24.20 13.50 -0.60
C ASN A 104 23.69 12.11 -1.03
N GLY A 105 23.08 11.34 -0.14
CA GLY A 105 22.57 9.98 -0.37
C GLY A 105 21.08 9.79 -0.11
N LEU A 106 20.37 10.86 0.27
CA LEU A 106 18.96 10.78 0.65
C LEU A 106 18.10 10.19 -0.48
N GLY A 107 18.26 10.65 -1.71
CA GLY A 107 17.50 10.15 -2.86
C GLY A 107 17.72 8.65 -3.08
N LYS A 108 18.97 8.18 -2.97
CA LYS A 108 19.30 6.75 -3.07
C LYS A 108 18.66 5.94 -1.94
N ALA A 109 18.74 6.42 -0.70
CA ALA A 109 18.16 5.71 0.46
C ALA A 109 16.63 5.61 0.36
N VAL A 110 15.96 6.69 -0.03
CA VAL A 110 14.51 6.69 -0.27
C VAL A 110 14.14 5.81 -1.47
N GLY A 111 14.94 5.84 -2.53
CA GLY A 111 14.76 4.96 -3.70
C GLY A 111 14.87 3.48 -3.32
N TRP A 112 15.83 3.09 -2.51
CA TRP A 112 15.96 1.73 -1.98
C TRP A 112 14.78 1.34 -1.09
N PHE A 113 14.30 2.26 -0.25
CA PHE A 113 13.09 2.00 0.55
C PHE A 113 11.89 1.65 -0.34
N TRP A 114 11.61 2.46 -1.35
CA TRP A 114 10.47 2.20 -2.25
C TRP A 114 10.66 0.97 -3.11
N PHE A 115 11.89 0.67 -3.54
CA PHE A 115 12.20 -0.57 -4.26
C PHE A 115 11.89 -1.80 -3.42
N VAL A 116 12.41 -1.86 -2.19
CA VAL A 116 12.19 -2.99 -1.26
C VAL A 116 10.73 -3.07 -0.84
N PHE A 117 10.10 -1.92 -0.59
CA PHE A 117 8.70 -1.83 -0.21
C PHE A 117 7.76 -2.36 -1.31
N THR A 118 7.91 -1.88 -2.54
CA THR A 118 7.11 -2.33 -3.69
C THR A 118 7.41 -3.79 -4.03
N GLY A 119 8.68 -4.17 -4.03
CA GLY A 119 9.12 -5.54 -4.26
C GLY A 119 8.58 -6.51 -3.21
N GLY A 120 8.65 -6.14 -1.94
CA GLY A 120 8.11 -6.94 -0.85
C GLY A 120 6.59 -7.10 -0.91
N LEU A 121 5.88 -5.98 -1.09
CA LEU A 121 4.41 -5.97 -1.06
C LEU A 121 3.76 -6.61 -2.29
N ASN A 122 4.21 -6.21 -3.48
CA ASN A 122 3.52 -6.58 -4.72
C ASN A 122 4.18 -7.74 -5.48
N VAL A 123 5.48 -7.93 -5.35
CA VAL A 123 6.19 -9.04 -6.02
C VAL A 123 6.30 -10.24 -5.10
N LEU A 124 7.09 -10.13 -4.05
CA LEU A 124 7.32 -11.25 -3.12
C LEU A 124 6.02 -11.66 -2.42
N GLY A 125 5.20 -10.70 -1.98
CA GLY A 125 3.91 -10.97 -1.36
C GLY A 125 2.93 -11.69 -2.28
N ALA A 126 2.92 -11.36 -3.59
CA ALA A 126 2.06 -12.04 -4.56
C ALA A 126 2.51 -13.49 -4.82
N TYR A 127 3.79 -13.70 -5.12
CA TYR A 127 4.33 -15.05 -5.35
C TYR A 127 4.28 -15.91 -4.08
N TYR A 128 4.61 -15.34 -2.93
CA TYR A 128 4.47 -16.02 -1.65
C TYR A 128 3.02 -16.45 -1.38
N SER A 129 2.06 -15.53 -1.58
CA SER A 129 0.64 -15.85 -1.38
C SER A 129 0.16 -16.92 -2.36
N SER A 130 0.58 -16.87 -3.64
CA SER A 130 0.28 -17.91 -4.62
C SER A 130 0.74 -19.29 -4.13
N TRP A 131 2.00 -19.40 -3.71
CA TRP A 131 2.58 -20.64 -3.19
C TRP A 131 1.93 -21.08 -1.87
N ALA A 132 1.71 -20.16 -0.93
CA ALA A 132 1.20 -20.47 0.40
C ALA A 132 -0.26 -20.93 0.36
N ILE A 133 -1.10 -20.29 -0.46
CA ILE A 133 -2.52 -20.67 -0.60
C ILE A 133 -2.66 -22.12 -1.07
N GLU A 134 -1.83 -22.54 -2.03
CA GLU A 134 -1.83 -23.92 -2.53
C GLU A 134 -1.37 -24.94 -1.47
N ARG A 135 -0.50 -24.54 -0.54
CA ARG A 135 0.14 -25.44 0.45
C ARG A 135 -0.57 -25.47 1.79
N ILE A 136 -0.97 -24.32 2.30
CA ILE A 136 -1.49 -24.17 3.66
C ILE A 136 -2.89 -23.57 3.71
N GLY A 137 -3.46 -23.21 2.56
CA GLY A 137 -4.80 -22.64 2.45
C GLY A 137 -4.88 -21.15 2.78
N ASN A 138 -6.04 -20.54 2.48
CA ASN A 138 -6.26 -19.09 2.58
C ASN A 138 -6.11 -18.56 4.02
N ILE A 139 -6.74 -19.19 5.00
CA ILE A 139 -6.73 -18.70 6.41
C ILE A 139 -5.32 -18.75 6.99
N ASN A 140 -4.61 -19.87 6.80
CA ASN A 140 -3.24 -19.98 7.29
C ASN A 140 -2.30 -19.00 6.59
N THR A 141 -2.51 -18.75 5.30
CA THR A 141 -1.78 -17.70 4.57
C THR A 141 -2.01 -16.31 5.18
N LEU A 142 -3.21 -15.99 5.64
CA LEU A 142 -3.47 -14.73 6.37
C LEU A 142 -2.71 -14.69 7.70
N TRP A 143 -2.67 -15.80 8.45
CA TRP A 143 -1.91 -15.87 9.70
C TRP A 143 -0.40 -15.67 9.49
N THR A 144 0.16 -16.11 8.38
CA THR A 144 1.59 -15.87 8.10
C THR A 144 1.94 -14.37 8.00
N SER A 145 0.95 -13.49 7.77
CA SER A 145 1.18 -12.03 7.79
C SER A 145 1.62 -11.53 9.17
N VAL A 146 1.21 -12.20 10.25
CA VAL A 146 1.66 -11.92 11.62
C VAL A 146 3.15 -12.26 11.77
N PHE A 147 3.56 -13.43 11.27
CA PHE A 147 4.96 -13.84 11.29
C PHE A 147 5.84 -12.84 10.52
N TRP A 148 5.45 -12.46 9.31
CA TRP A 148 6.21 -11.50 8.50
C TRP A 148 6.27 -10.11 9.13
N ALA A 149 5.18 -9.66 9.77
CA ALA A 149 5.16 -8.40 10.48
C ALA A 149 6.09 -8.40 11.69
N LEU A 150 6.10 -9.48 12.47
CA LEU A 150 7.01 -9.65 13.62
C LEU A 150 8.46 -9.73 13.18
N LEU A 151 8.75 -10.47 12.12
CA LEU A 151 10.10 -10.57 11.55
C LEU A 151 10.62 -9.22 11.07
N GLY A 152 9.79 -8.47 10.32
CA GLY A 152 10.12 -7.12 9.88
C GLY A 152 10.33 -6.15 11.05
N ALA A 153 9.49 -6.24 12.07
CA ALA A 153 9.62 -5.44 13.29
C ALA A 153 10.88 -5.77 14.09
N PHE A 154 11.25 -7.03 14.16
CA PHE A 154 12.50 -7.45 14.80
C PHE A 154 13.69 -6.76 14.15
N PHE A 155 13.82 -6.83 12.81
CA PHE A 155 14.89 -6.15 12.11
C PHE A 155 14.85 -4.63 12.28
N ALA A 156 13.69 -4.03 12.16
CA ALA A 156 13.54 -2.58 12.19
C ALA A 156 13.70 -1.99 13.61
N LEU A 157 13.20 -2.66 14.65
CA LEU A 157 13.17 -2.12 16.02
C LEU A 157 14.33 -2.59 16.88
N VAL A 158 14.77 -3.85 16.72
CA VAL A 158 15.78 -4.46 17.59
C VAL A 158 17.18 -4.24 17.02
N MET A 159 17.39 -4.52 15.74
CA MET A 159 18.73 -4.41 15.12
C MET A 159 19.16 -2.96 14.91
N ASN A 160 18.22 -2.03 14.86
CA ASN A 160 18.53 -0.62 14.70
C ASN A 160 18.85 0.04 16.04
N LYS A 161 20.13 0.16 16.36
CA LYS A 161 20.60 0.71 17.65
C LYS A 161 20.62 2.24 17.73
N SER A 162 20.67 2.93 16.60
CA SER A 162 20.89 4.38 16.56
C SER A 162 19.58 5.14 16.44
N GLN A 163 19.19 5.87 17.49
CA GLN A 163 18.22 6.95 17.37
C GLN A 163 18.67 8.16 18.18
N LYS A 164 19.16 9.17 17.50
CA LYS A 164 19.04 10.53 18.04
C LYS A 164 17.56 10.84 18.10
N ARG A 165 17.08 11.24 19.30
CA ARG A 165 15.70 11.72 19.46
C ARG A 165 15.50 12.92 18.54
N LEU A 166 14.69 12.76 17.54
CA LEU A 166 14.10 13.84 16.76
C LEU A 166 12.95 14.39 17.60
N ALA A 167 13.25 15.01 18.71
CA ALA A 167 12.24 15.65 19.52
C ALA A 167 12.03 17.05 18.92
N VAL A 168 10.88 17.27 18.31
CA VAL A 168 10.36 18.63 18.19
C VAL A 168 10.19 19.16 19.61
N ALA A 169 11.04 20.09 20.00
CA ALA A 169 10.94 20.78 21.27
C ALA A 169 9.67 21.62 21.25
N GLY A 170 8.63 21.19 21.98
CA GLY A 170 7.37 21.91 22.04
C GLY A 170 6.27 21.10 22.72
N GLY A 171 5.30 21.78 23.32
CA GLY A 171 4.14 21.18 23.94
C GLY A 171 3.17 20.55 22.94
N THR A 172 2.18 19.81 23.42
CA THR A 172 1.15 19.13 22.60
C THR A 172 0.46 20.08 21.61
N ARG A 173 0.32 21.35 21.96
CA ARG A 173 -0.30 22.39 21.13
C ARG A 173 0.56 22.76 19.92
N GLU A 174 1.89 22.82 20.06
CA GLU A 174 2.80 23.07 18.95
C GLU A 174 2.86 21.88 18.00
N LYS A 175 2.87 20.66 18.53
CA LYS A 175 2.81 19.42 17.74
C LYS A 175 1.52 19.33 16.92
N MET A 176 0.39 19.72 17.50
CA MET A 176 -0.90 19.79 16.80
C MET A 176 -0.90 20.86 15.71
N ARG A 177 -0.24 21.99 15.95
CA ARG A 177 -0.09 23.07 14.95
C ARG A 177 0.73 22.61 13.76
N GLU A 178 1.79 21.83 13.96
CA GLU A 178 2.58 21.22 12.88
C GLU A 178 1.75 20.23 12.05
N LEU A 179 0.89 19.43 12.67
CA LEU A 179 -0.07 18.55 11.97
C LEU A 179 -0.98 19.34 11.02
N LEU A 180 -1.49 20.49 11.50
CA LEU A 180 -2.38 21.33 10.71
C LEU A 180 -1.67 22.06 9.57
N LYS A 181 -0.35 22.26 9.64
CA LYS A 181 0.43 22.84 8.55
C LYS A 181 0.37 21.99 7.27
N GLY A 182 0.27 20.67 7.39
CA GLY A 182 0.10 19.79 6.23
C GLY A 182 -1.16 20.08 5.41
N ILE A 183 -2.24 20.56 6.05
CA ILE A 183 -3.45 21.04 5.31
C ILE A 183 -3.23 22.43 4.77
N THR A 184 -2.61 23.29 5.57
CA THR A 184 -2.42 24.71 5.21
C THR A 184 -1.51 24.87 4.00
N ILE A 185 -0.51 23.99 3.84
CA ILE A 185 0.41 24.02 2.69
C ILE A 185 -0.32 23.79 1.36
N MET A 186 -1.37 22.98 1.35
CA MET A 186 -2.19 22.75 0.15
C MET A 186 -2.93 24.02 -0.30
N LYS A 187 -3.28 24.90 0.66
CA LYS A 187 -3.90 26.18 0.36
C LYS A 187 -2.87 27.26 -0.03
N GLN A 188 -1.68 27.21 0.56
CA GLN A 188 -0.61 28.16 0.31
C GLN A 188 0.13 27.90 -1.01
N GLU A 189 0.27 26.64 -1.38
CA GLU A 189 0.99 26.19 -2.58
C GLU A 189 0.08 25.33 -3.48
N PRO A 190 -0.64 25.94 -4.45
CA PRO A 190 -1.56 25.24 -5.35
C PRO A 190 -0.90 24.07 -6.13
N LYS A 191 0.41 24.17 -6.38
CA LYS A 191 1.18 23.10 -7.04
C LYS A 191 1.23 21.82 -6.22
N VAL A 192 1.25 21.92 -4.88
CA VAL A 192 1.20 20.77 -3.98
C VAL A 192 -0.17 20.10 -4.04
N LEU A 193 -1.24 20.89 -4.06
CA LEU A 193 -2.60 20.37 -4.22
C LEU A 193 -2.78 19.64 -5.56
N LEU A 194 -2.36 20.27 -6.67
CA LEU A 194 -2.44 19.67 -8.00
C LEU A 194 -1.60 18.37 -8.08
N GLY A 195 -0.39 18.36 -7.53
CA GLY A 195 0.43 17.16 -7.42
C GLY A 195 -0.26 16.05 -6.63
N GLY A 196 -0.95 16.39 -5.54
CA GLY A 196 -1.76 15.48 -4.76
C GLY A 196 -2.92 14.88 -5.57
N ILE A 197 -3.65 15.69 -6.33
CA ILE A 197 -4.75 15.25 -7.20
C ILE A 197 -4.23 14.26 -8.25
N VAL A 198 -3.15 14.60 -8.96
CA VAL A 198 -2.52 13.71 -9.95
C VAL A 198 -2.09 12.40 -9.31
N ARG A 199 -1.52 12.45 -8.10
CA ARG A 199 -1.14 11.25 -7.36
C ARG A 199 -2.34 10.37 -7.02
N VAL A 200 -3.46 10.95 -6.57
CA VAL A 200 -4.70 10.21 -6.29
C VAL A 200 -5.20 9.51 -7.55
N ILE A 201 -5.31 10.23 -8.67
CA ILE A 201 -5.76 9.66 -9.95
C ILE A 201 -4.88 8.48 -10.37
N ASN A 202 -3.54 8.66 -10.38
CA ASN A 202 -2.61 7.63 -10.82
C ASN A 202 -2.60 6.39 -9.90
N THR A 203 -2.84 6.56 -8.60
CA THR A 203 -2.84 5.43 -7.66
C THR A 203 -4.19 4.75 -7.51
N THR A 204 -5.29 5.40 -7.90
CA THR A 204 -6.63 4.82 -7.79
C THR A 204 -6.73 3.50 -8.53
N ALA A 205 -6.28 3.43 -9.78
CA ALA A 205 -6.27 2.18 -10.55
C ALA A 205 -5.44 1.09 -9.87
N GLN A 206 -4.26 1.41 -9.34
CA GLN A 206 -3.38 0.47 -8.67
C GLN A 206 -4.05 -0.20 -7.45
N PHE A 207 -4.89 0.51 -6.73
CA PHE A 207 -5.58 -0.02 -5.55
C PHE A 207 -6.96 -0.59 -5.85
N ALA A 208 -7.63 -0.09 -6.88
CA ALA A 208 -8.94 -0.60 -7.30
C ALA A 208 -8.84 -1.94 -8.04
N PHE A 209 -7.91 -2.09 -8.97
CA PHE A 209 -7.76 -3.31 -9.76
C PHE A 209 -7.63 -4.60 -8.94
N PRO A 210 -6.85 -4.68 -7.85
CA PRO A 210 -6.77 -5.88 -7.04
C PRO A 210 -8.06 -6.29 -6.35
N VAL A 211 -9.06 -5.42 -6.32
CA VAL A 211 -10.37 -5.72 -5.68
C VAL A 211 -11.29 -6.44 -6.65
N PHE A 212 -11.44 -5.95 -7.88
CA PHE A 212 -12.41 -6.48 -8.83
C PHE A 212 -11.80 -7.30 -9.99
N LEU A 213 -10.58 -7.01 -10.41
CA LEU A 213 -9.95 -7.69 -11.56
C LEU A 213 -9.75 -9.20 -11.36
N PRO A 214 -9.43 -9.71 -10.14
CA PRO A 214 -9.38 -11.15 -9.92
C PRO A 214 -10.70 -11.87 -10.18
N MET A 215 -11.83 -11.21 -9.91
CA MET A 215 -13.17 -11.77 -10.14
C MET A 215 -13.46 -11.82 -11.63
N TYR A 216 -13.19 -10.72 -12.32
CA TYR A 216 -13.29 -10.67 -13.78
C TYR A 216 -12.42 -11.74 -14.45
N MET A 217 -11.18 -11.92 -13.99
CA MET A 217 -10.30 -12.97 -14.53
C MET A 217 -10.81 -14.39 -14.24
N ALA A 218 -11.51 -14.59 -13.10
CA ALA A 218 -12.13 -15.87 -12.77
C ALA A 218 -13.24 -16.25 -13.76
N ASP A 219 -14.01 -15.29 -14.28
CA ASP A 219 -15.02 -15.51 -15.32
C ASP A 219 -14.40 -16.03 -16.64
N TYR A 220 -13.11 -15.75 -16.87
CA TYR A 220 -12.33 -16.27 -18.00
C TYR A 220 -11.54 -17.55 -17.66
N GLY A 221 -11.82 -18.16 -16.51
CA GLY A 221 -11.23 -19.44 -16.09
C GLY A 221 -9.86 -19.34 -15.40
N PHE A 222 -9.40 -18.14 -15.05
CA PHE A 222 -8.16 -17.98 -14.28
C PHE A 222 -8.37 -18.30 -12.80
N THR A 223 -7.49 -19.09 -12.24
CA THR A 223 -7.47 -19.36 -10.81
C THR A 223 -6.89 -18.19 -10.01
N THR A 224 -7.18 -18.12 -8.72
CA THR A 224 -6.62 -17.10 -7.82
C THR A 224 -5.10 -17.11 -7.82
N THR A 225 -4.48 -18.28 -7.91
CA THR A 225 -3.02 -18.42 -7.90
C THR A 225 -2.39 -17.95 -9.20
N GLU A 226 -3.03 -18.22 -10.35
CA GLU A 226 -2.60 -17.69 -11.65
C GLU A 226 -2.71 -16.17 -11.68
N TRP A 227 -3.80 -15.61 -11.19
CA TRP A 227 -3.94 -14.16 -11.02
C TRP A 227 -2.81 -13.55 -10.19
N LEU A 228 -2.46 -14.17 -9.05
CA LEU A 228 -1.38 -13.68 -8.21
C LEU A 228 -0.01 -13.72 -8.90
N ARG A 229 0.24 -14.73 -9.72
CA ARG A 229 1.47 -14.82 -10.53
C ARG A 229 1.50 -13.71 -11.61
N ILE A 230 0.39 -13.48 -12.31
CA ILE A 230 0.25 -12.37 -13.27
C ILE A 230 0.51 -11.04 -12.56
N TRP A 231 -0.11 -10.79 -11.42
CA TRP A 231 0.08 -9.59 -10.63
C TRP A 231 1.53 -9.37 -10.21
N GLY A 232 2.18 -10.42 -9.69
CA GLY A 232 3.60 -10.39 -9.35
C GLY A 232 4.50 -10.06 -10.54
N THR A 233 4.20 -10.61 -11.70
CA THR A 233 4.94 -10.37 -12.96
C THR A 233 4.78 -8.92 -13.43
N ILE A 234 3.56 -8.36 -13.37
CA ILE A 234 3.28 -6.96 -13.69
C ILE A 234 4.11 -6.03 -12.79
N PHE A 235 4.16 -6.30 -11.49
CA PHE A 235 4.94 -5.47 -10.59
C PHE A 235 6.45 -5.68 -10.70
N THR A 236 6.91 -6.85 -11.11
CA THR A 236 8.32 -7.07 -11.46
C THR A 236 8.71 -6.21 -12.66
N ALA A 237 7.89 -6.19 -13.70
CA ALA A 237 8.09 -5.29 -14.85
C ALA A 237 8.03 -3.81 -14.40
N ASN A 238 7.09 -3.43 -13.54
CA ASN A 238 6.96 -2.08 -13.02
C ASN A 238 8.25 -1.61 -12.32
N ILE A 239 8.89 -2.46 -11.52
CA ILE A 239 10.16 -2.12 -10.85
C ILE A 239 11.27 -1.84 -11.88
N VAL A 240 11.37 -2.67 -12.92
CA VAL A 240 12.34 -2.48 -14.01
C VAL A 240 12.07 -1.18 -14.75
N PHE A 241 10.81 -0.92 -15.11
CA PHE A 241 10.42 0.32 -15.78
C PHE A 241 10.62 1.56 -14.90
N ASN A 242 10.45 1.47 -13.59
CA ASN A 242 10.78 2.56 -12.68
C ASN A 242 12.25 2.97 -12.76
N LEU A 243 13.16 2.01 -12.88
CA LEU A 243 14.58 2.30 -13.09
C LEU A 243 14.82 2.98 -14.45
N ILE A 244 14.23 2.44 -15.52
CA ILE A 244 14.34 2.99 -16.88
C ILE A 244 13.81 4.43 -16.90
N PHE A 245 12.63 4.68 -16.35
CA PHE A 245 12.04 6.02 -16.32
C PHE A 245 12.78 6.99 -15.37
N GLY A 246 13.49 6.48 -14.38
CA GLY A 246 14.45 7.28 -13.62
C GLY A 246 15.52 7.90 -14.53
N PHE A 247 16.17 7.08 -15.35
CA PHE A 247 17.16 7.57 -16.34
C PHE A 247 16.56 8.46 -17.41
N VAL A 248 15.38 8.13 -17.91
CA VAL A 248 14.65 8.95 -18.90
C VAL A 248 14.27 10.29 -18.29
N GLY A 249 13.78 10.32 -17.07
CA GLY A 249 13.42 11.55 -16.35
C GLY A 249 14.61 12.51 -16.16
N ASP A 250 15.77 11.96 -15.86
CA ASP A 250 16.98 12.75 -15.70
C ASP A 250 17.50 13.33 -17.04
N LYS A 251 17.28 12.62 -18.17
CA LYS A 251 17.71 13.08 -19.52
C LYS A 251 16.73 14.00 -20.20
N VAL A 252 15.44 13.68 -20.16
CA VAL A 252 14.38 14.37 -20.93
C VAL A 252 13.66 15.41 -20.07
N GLY A 253 13.85 15.35 -18.75
CA GLY A 253 13.17 16.17 -17.76
C GLY A 253 11.92 15.50 -17.22
N TRP A 254 11.76 15.53 -15.91
CA TRP A 254 10.66 14.87 -15.17
C TRP A 254 9.27 15.31 -15.63
N ARG A 255 9.09 16.60 -15.95
CA ARG A 255 7.82 17.13 -16.45
C ARG A 255 7.38 16.43 -17.75
N ASN A 256 8.27 16.33 -18.71
CA ASN A 256 7.98 15.71 -20.01
C ASN A 256 7.76 14.20 -19.85
N THR A 257 8.55 13.55 -19.03
CA THR A 257 8.41 12.11 -18.72
C THR A 257 7.03 11.82 -18.12
N ILE A 258 6.58 12.60 -17.15
CA ILE A 258 5.25 12.43 -16.55
C ILE A 258 4.13 12.68 -17.56
N ILE A 259 4.23 13.73 -18.39
CA ILE A 259 3.20 14.06 -19.37
C ILE A 259 3.10 12.94 -20.41
N TRP A 260 4.21 12.56 -21.04
CA TRP A 260 4.18 11.62 -22.17
C TRP A 260 3.96 10.17 -21.75
N PHE A 261 4.64 9.71 -20.71
CA PHE A 261 4.52 8.31 -20.29
C PHE A 261 3.45 8.11 -19.21
N GLY A 262 3.37 8.99 -18.21
CA GLY A 262 2.36 8.91 -17.15
C GLY A 262 0.96 9.35 -17.58
N GLY A 263 0.84 10.35 -18.44
CA GLY A 263 -0.45 10.86 -18.93
C GLY A 263 -0.86 10.21 -20.26
N VAL A 264 -0.18 10.59 -21.35
CA VAL A 264 -0.55 10.15 -22.71
C VAL A 264 -0.36 8.63 -22.86
N GLY A 265 0.76 8.08 -22.43
CA GLY A 265 1.04 6.64 -22.52
C GLY A 265 0.02 5.81 -21.74
N CYS A 266 -0.30 6.17 -20.50
CA CYS A 266 -1.35 5.50 -19.72
C CYS A 266 -2.73 5.62 -20.39
N GLY A 267 -3.06 6.79 -20.94
CA GLY A 267 -4.31 6.99 -21.65
C GLY A 267 -4.44 6.05 -22.87
N ILE A 268 -3.41 5.98 -23.71
CA ILE A 268 -3.38 5.10 -24.87
C ILE A 268 -3.48 3.62 -24.46
N THR A 269 -2.71 3.17 -23.49
CA THR A 269 -2.74 1.76 -23.04
C THR A 269 -4.08 1.38 -22.43
N THR A 270 -4.74 2.30 -21.72
CA THR A 270 -6.09 2.09 -21.16
C THR A 270 -7.12 1.99 -22.28
N LEU A 271 -7.04 2.84 -23.31
CA LEU A 271 -7.92 2.76 -24.48
C LEU A 271 -7.71 1.45 -25.26
N LEU A 272 -6.46 1.03 -25.47
CA LEU A 272 -6.16 -0.25 -26.12
C LEU A 272 -6.73 -1.43 -25.34
N LEU A 273 -6.62 -1.42 -24.02
CA LEU A 273 -7.22 -2.44 -23.15
C LEU A 273 -8.75 -2.46 -23.30
N SER A 274 -9.39 -1.31 -23.38
CA SER A 274 -10.84 -1.20 -23.61
C SER A 274 -11.26 -1.70 -24.99
N LEU A 275 -10.47 -1.45 -26.03
CA LEU A 275 -10.76 -1.88 -27.41
C LEU A 275 -10.63 -3.40 -27.60
N ILE A 276 -9.74 -4.06 -26.88
CA ILE A 276 -9.63 -5.53 -26.89
C ILE A 276 -10.94 -6.18 -26.46
N HIS A 277 -11.68 -5.59 -25.52
CA HIS A 277 -12.99 -6.09 -25.09
C HIS A 277 -14.12 -5.87 -26.11
N ILE A 278 -14.02 -4.84 -26.95
CA ILE A 278 -15.04 -4.56 -27.98
C ILE A 278 -14.91 -5.50 -29.18
N SER A 279 -13.72 -6.03 -29.41
CA SER A 279 -13.42 -6.90 -30.55
C SER A 279 -13.62 -8.40 -30.29
N GLU A 280 -13.90 -8.83 -29.05
CA GLU A 280 -14.30 -10.21 -28.80
C GLU A 280 -15.74 -10.42 -29.24
N PRO A 281 -15.99 -11.37 -30.16
CA PRO A 281 -17.35 -11.70 -30.53
C PRO A 281 -18.09 -12.25 -29.31
N THR A 282 -19.23 -11.64 -29.00
CA THR A 282 -20.17 -12.16 -28.01
C THR A 282 -20.37 -13.66 -28.27
N ARG A 283 -19.81 -14.52 -27.41
CA ARG A 283 -20.16 -15.93 -27.43
C ARG A 283 -21.65 -16.01 -27.08
N PRO A 284 -22.49 -16.61 -27.94
CA PRO A 284 -23.87 -16.85 -27.56
C PRO A 284 -23.89 -17.78 -26.34
N TYR A 285 -24.72 -17.44 -25.36
CA TYR A 285 -25.01 -18.21 -24.17
C TYR A 285 -25.55 -19.61 -24.52
#